data_292ecc27d97a2f646e8a162d35756273
#
_entry.id   292ecc27d97a2f646e8a162d35756273
#
_cell.length_a   1.000
_cell.length_b   1.000
_cell.length_c   1.000
_cell.angle_alpha   90.00
_cell.angle_beta   90.00
_cell.angle_gamma   90.00
#
_symmetry.space_group_name_H-M   'P 1'
#
loop_
_entity.id
_entity.type
_entity.pdbx_description
1 polymer ?
#
loop_
_entity_poly.entity_id
_entity_poly.type
_entity_poly.pdbx_seq_one_letter_code
_entity_poly.pdbx_strand_id
1 'polypeptide(L)'
;RGLGDVYKRQGKYVIEKLARVPVTVDIASEFRYREPLVGEGDLVIIISQSGETADSLAAMRLAKSLGAKTLAIVNAMGSSIAREADMLIYTHAGPEIAVASTKAYMVQIAVMYLFAFELALAVGKIDETECRRLVQLLQDTSDTITGILEHKEQAQYIASSLITADSLLYIGRGLDYALSMEGSLKLKEISYIHSESLSLIHISEPTRP
;
A
#
# COMPACT_ATOMS: atom_id res chain seq x y z
N ARG A 1 5.27 5.09 14.54
CA ARG A 1 4.15 5.22 13.56
C ARG A 1 4.67 5.15 12.13
N GLY A 2 5.40 4.11 11.77
CA GLY A 2 5.92 3.85 10.42
C GLY A 2 5.24 2.67 9.75
N LEU A 3 3.91 2.57 9.88
CA LEU A 3 3.16 1.37 9.54
C LEU A 3 2.46 1.44 8.16
N GLY A 4 2.64 2.54 7.44
CA GLY A 4 2.08 2.72 6.10
C GLY A 4 2.85 2.08 4.95
N ASP A 5 3.85 1.21 5.24
CA ASP A 5 4.72 0.69 4.18
C ASP A 5 4.20 -0.56 3.50
N VAL A 6 3.25 -1.22 4.11
CA VAL A 6 2.80 -2.53 3.66
C VAL A 6 2.04 -2.43 2.35
N TYR A 7 1.08 -1.52 2.24
CA TYR A 7 0.29 -1.33 1.01
C TYR A 7 1.10 -0.69 -0.13
N LYS A 8 2.14 0.07 0.19
CA LYS A 8 3.08 0.60 -0.81
C LYS A 8 3.82 -0.54 -1.52
N ARG A 9 4.14 -1.63 -0.80
CA ARG A 9 4.75 -2.82 -1.41
C ARG A 9 3.82 -3.52 -2.40
N GLN A 10 2.50 -3.53 -2.14
CA GLN A 10 1.54 -4.06 -3.12
C GLN A 10 1.55 -3.21 -4.40
N GLY A 11 1.54 -1.88 -4.27
CA GLY A 11 1.68 -0.96 -5.40
C GLY A 11 2.97 -1.22 -6.20
N LYS A 12 4.11 -1.42 -5.52
CA LYS A 12 5.36 -1.80 -6.16
C LYS A 12 5.20 -3.05 -7.03
N TYR A 13 4.69 -4.14 -6.45
CA TYR A 13 4.54 -5.41 -7.19
C TYR A 13 3.67 -5.26 -8.44
N VAL A 14 2.59 -4.49 -8.34
CA VAL A 14 1.67 -4.29 -9.47
C VAL A 14 2.30 -3.43 -10.55
N ILE A 15 2.95 -2.31 -10.20
CA ILE A 15 3.65 -1.44 -11.15
C ILE A 15 4.76 -2.21 -11.86
N GLU A 16 5.62 -2.90 -11.11
CA GLU A 16 6.72 -3.67 -11.71
C GLU A 16 6.22 -4.80 -12.61
N LYS A 17 5.12 -5.46 -12.24
CA LYS A 17 4.52 -6.55 -13.03
C LYS A 17 3.90 -6.04 -14.33
N LEU A 18 3.12 -4.97 -14.28
CA LEU A 18 2.34 -4.49 -15.42
C LEU A 18 3.10 -3.47 -16.28
N ALA A 19 3.67 -2.45 -15.65
CA ALA A 19 4.36 -1.37 -16.36
C ALA A 19 5.83 -1.66 -16.64
N ARG A 20 6.44 -2.63 -15.95
CA ARG A 20 7.88 -2.94 -16.03
C ARG A 20 8.78 -1.77 -15.66
N VAL A 21 8.29 -0.88 -14.82
CA VAL A 21 9.03 0.24 -14.26
C VAL A 21 9.53 -0.16 -12.87
N PRO A 22 10.85 -0.04 -12.57
CA PRO A 22 11.38 -0.37 -11.25
C PRO A 22 10.82 0.58 -10.19
N VAL A 23 10.47 0.02 -9.03
CA VAL A 23 9.90 0.79 -7.91
C VAL A 23 10.65 0.49 -6.63
N THR A 24 11.09 1.54 -5.95
CA THR A 24 11.63 1.46 -4.59
C THR A 24 10.58 1.94 -3.60
N VAL A 25 10.36 1.17 -2.53
CA VAL A 25 9.46 1.55 -1.43
C VAL A 25 10.32 1.93 -0.24
N ASP A 26 9.99 3.08 0.35
CA ASP A 26 10.70 3.63 1.48
C ASP A 26 9.77 4.20 2.54
N ILE A 27 10.27 4.29 3.77
CA ILE A 27 9.63 4.97 4.89
C ILE A 27 10.04 6.44 4.84
N ALA A 28 9.07 7.36 4.94
CA ALA A 28 9.37 8.79 4.83
C ALA A 28 10.38 9.30 5.88
N SER A 29 10.34 8.75 7.09
CA SER A 29 11.31 9.07 8.14
C SER A 29 12.73 8.59 7.80
N GLU A 30 12.89 7.43 7.15
CA GLU A 30 14.19 6.94 6.70
C GLU A 30 14.66 7.69 5.44
N PHE A 31 13.75 7.89 4.48
CA PHE A 31 14.05 8.59 3.24
C PHE A 31 14.67 9.98 3.46
N ARG A 32 14.18 10.73 4.45
CA ARG A 32 14.64 12.10 4.73
C ARG A 32 16.03 12.16 5.37
N TYR A 33 16.50 11.09 6.01
CA TYR A 33 17.78 11.06 6.73
C TYR A 33 18.89 10.28 6.00
N ARG A 34 18.52 9.42 5.06
CA ARG A 34 19.50 8.84 4.15
C ARG A 34 19.62 9.74 2.93
N GLU A 35 20.73 9.85 2.32
CA GLU A 35 20.93 10.57 1.05
C GLU A 35 20.26 9.79 -0.09
N PRO A 36 18.95 10.03 -0.41
CA PRO A 36 18.23 9.19 -1.36
C PRO A 36 18.74 9.43 -2.77
N LEU A 37 18.90 8.34 -3.52
CA LEU A 37 19.30 8.38 -4.93
C LEU A 37 18.08 8.67 -5.81
N VAL A 38 17.59 9.90 -5.75
CA VAL A 38 16.49 10.41 -6.58
C VAL A 38 16.87 11.74 -7.21
N GLY A 39 16.31 12.03 -8.39
CA GLY A 39 16.64 13.26 -9.10
C GLY A 39 15.73 13.53 -10.29
N GLU A 40 16.24 14.28 -11.25
CA GLU A 40 15.51 14.58 -12.48
C GLU A 40 15.20 13.27 -13.24
N GLY A 41 13.93 13.14 -13.67
CA GLY A 41 13.41 11.93 -14.32
C GLY A 41 12.77 10.93 -13.37
N ASP A 42 12.91 11.10 -12.06
CA ASP A 42 12.23 10.25 -11.06
C ASP A 42 10.87 10.80 -10.66
N LEU A 43 9.95 9.91 -10.33
CA LEU A 43 8.66 10.21 -9.72
C LEU A 43 8.62 9.66 -8.29
N VAL A 44 8.45 10.56 -7.32
CA VAL A 44 8.26 10.19 -5.92
C VAL A 44 6.78 10.27 -5.56
N ILE A 45 6.19 9.12 -5.21
CA ILE A 45 4.79 9.02 -4.84
C ILE A 45 4.67 9.07 -3.32
N ILE A 46 3.97 10.07 -2.80
CA ILE A 46 3.71 10.26 -1.38
C ILE A 46 2.28 9.82 -1.08
N ILE A 47 2.13 8.81 -0.23
CA ILE A 47 0.83 8.29 0.16
C ILE A 47 0.58 8.62 1.63
N SER A 48 -0.48 9.36 1.91
CA SER A 48 -0.83 9.79 3.27
C SER A 48 -2.35 9.94 3.42
N GLN A 49 -2.90 9.45 4.52
CA GLN A 49 -4.32 9.63 4.82
C GLN A 49 -4.65 11.10 5.14
N SER A 50 -3.93 11.70 6.07
CA SER A 50 -4.15 13.07 6.52
C SER A 50 -3.53 14.12 5.60
N GLY A 51 -2.45 13.76 4.89
CA GLY A 51 -1.65 14.71 4.14
C GLY A 51 -0.91 15.75 4.99
N GLU A 52 -0.82 15.52 6.31
CA GLU A 52 -0.19 16.44 7.30
C GLU A 52 0.96 15.76 8.05
N THR A 53 1.36 14.54 7.69
CA THR A 53 2.45 13.83 8.35
C THR A 53 3.78 14.54 8.09
N ALA A 54 4.42 15.03 9.16
CA ALA A 54 5.63 15.82 9.08
C ALA A 54 6.77 15.16 8.28
N ASP A 55 7.00 13.86 8.50
CA ASP A 55 8.03 13.12 7.78
C ASP A 55 7.70 12.99 6.28
N SER A 56 6.44 12.73 5.93
CA SER A 56 6.02 12.62 4.53
C SER A 56 6.15 13.96 3.80
N LEU A 57 5.82 15.07 4.47
CA LEU A 57 5.98 16.40 3.92
C LEU A 57 7.46 16.75 3.73
N ALA A 58 8.30 16.43 4.71
CA ALA A 58 9.75 16.65 4.61
C ALA A 58 10.39 15.80 3.52
N ALA A 59 9.99 14.52 3.39
CA ALA A 59 10.45 13.63 2.33
C ALA A 59 10.07 14.16 0.94
N MET A 60 8.84 14.65 0.78
CA MET A 60 8.38 15.27 -0.46
C MET A 60 9.21 16.50 -0.84
N ARG A 61 9.43 17.41 0.12
CA ARG A 61 10.24 18.63 -0.09
C ARG A 61 11.68 18.27 -0.45
N LEU A 62 12.26 17.26 0.19
CA LEU A 62 13.59 16.76 -0.14
C LEU A 62 13.63 16.22 -1.57
N ALA A 63 12.66 15.37 -1.96
CA ALA A 63 12.58 14.85 -3.32
C ALA A 63 12.51 15.97 -4.37
N LYS A 64 11.69 17.00 -4.12
CA LYS A 64 11.59 18.19 -4.99
C LYS A 64 12.90 18.96 -5.06
N SER A 65 13.59 19.14 -3.94
CA SER A 65 14.89 19.84 -3.92
C SER A 65 15.98 19.10 -4.69
N LEU A 66 15.86 17.79 -4.84
CA LEU A 66 16.72 16.93 -5.64
C LEU A 66 16.31 16.86 -7.13
N GLY A 67 15.24 17.54 -7.53
CA GLY A 67 14.78 17.61 -8.91
C GLY A 67 13.74 16.55 -9.31
N ALA A 68 13.33 15.66 -8.40
CA ALA A 68 12.29 14.67 -8.69
C ALA A 68 10.90 15.31 -8.77
N LYS A 69 10.02 14.74 -9.61
CA LYS A 69 8.60 15.07 -9.62
C LYS A 69 7.89 14.37 -8.49
N THR A 70 6.84 15.00 -7.95
CA THR A 70 6.08 14.46 -6.82
C THR A 70 4.62 14.25 -7.17
N LEU A 71 4.08 13.08 -6.80
CA LEU A 71 2.67 12.75 -6.85
C LEU A 71 2.17 12.48 -5.43
N ALA A 72 1.18 13.23 -4.99
CA ALA A 72 0.52 12.96 -3.72
C ALA A 72 -0.75 12.14 -3.91
N ILE A 73 -0.90 11.08 -3.12
CA ILE A 73 -2.14 10.31 -2.97
C ILE A 73 -2.63 10.54 -1.54
N VAL A 74 -3.65 11.36 -1.37
CA VAL A 74 -4.13 11.80 -0.04
C VAL A 74 -5.64 11.72 0.05
N ASN A 75 -6.17 11.60 1.27
CA ASN A 75 -7.61 11.62 1.49
C ASN A 75 -8.11 12.99 1.96
N ALA A 76 -7.35 13.68 2.82
CA ALA A 76 -7.75 14.99 3.32
C ALA A 76 -7.55 16.07 2.26
N MET A 77 -8.66 16.69 1.84
CA MET A 77 -8.64 17.80 0.90
C MET A 77 -7.95 19.02 1.50
N GLY A 78 -7.14 19.72 0.67
CA GLY A 78 -6.47 20.94 1.08
C GLY A 78 -5.35 20.77 2.11
N SER A 79 -4.90 19.53 2.34
CA SER A 79 -3.77 19.26 3.23
C SER A 79 -2.45 19.84 2.70
N SER A 80 -1.46 19.97 3.57
CA SER A 80 -0.15 20.54 3.23
C SER A 80 0.53 19.77 2.10
N ILE A 81 0.51 18.43 2.13
CA ILE A 81 1.04 17.58 1.06
C ILE A 81 0.27 17.81 -0.25
N ALA A 82 -1.07 17.93 -0.19
CA ALA A 82 -1.89 18.17 -1.36
C ALA A 82 -1.58 19.51 -2.05
N ARG A 83 -1.28 20.54 -1.27
CA ARG A 83 -0.96 21.87 -1.78
C ARG A 83 0.44 21.97 -2.39
N GLU A 84 1.38 21.20 -1.88
CA GLU A 84 2.79 21.32 -2.25
C GLU A 84 3.25 20.30 -3.32
N ALA A 85 2.52 19.22 -3.54
CA ALA A 85 2.86 18.22 -4.56
C ALA A 85 2.69 18.78 -5.99
N ASP A 86 3.47 18.27 -6.95
CA ASP A 86 3.36 18.65 -8.35
C ASP A 86 2.10 18.06 -9.01
N MET A 87 1.71 16.86 -8.57
CA MET A 87 0.52 16.13 -9.01
C MET A 87 -0.24 15.59 -7.80
N LEU A 88 -1.55 15.44 -7.94
CA LEU A 88 -2.42 15.10 -6.82
C LEU A 88 -3.53 14.15 -7.23
N ILE A 89 -3.75 13.13 -6.41
CA ILE A 89 -4.90 12.23 -6.46
C ILE A 89 -5.56 12.20 -5.08
N TYR A 90 -6.86 12.50 -5.02
CA TYR A 90 -7.66 12.31 -3.82
C TYR A 90 -8.29 10.92 -3.79
N THR A 91 -8.21 10.25 -2.64
CA THR A 91 -8.78 8.90 -2.49
C THR A 91 -10.28 8.89 -2.26
N HIS A 92 -10.85 10.00 -1.79
CA HIS A 92 -12.28 10.14 -1.48
C HIS A 92 -12.85 9.05 -0.54
N ALA A 93 -12.02 8.49 0.35
CA ALA A 93 -12.44 7.47 1.31
C ALA A 93 -13.35 8.01 2.43
N GLY A 94 -13.55 9.33 2.48
CA GLY A 94 -14.26 9.98 3.57
C GLY A 94 -13.45 9.96 4.89
N PRO A 95 -14.01 10.46 6.00
CA PRO A 95 -13.32 10.49 7.29
C PRO A 95 -13.08 9.07 7.81
N GLU A 96 -11.85 8.78 8.25
CA GLU A 96 -11.49 7.53 8.93
C GLU A 96 -11.67 7.73 10.43
N ILE A 97 -12.59 6.97 11.03
CA ILE A 97 -12.93 7.09 12.45
C ILE A 97 -12.22 6.00 13.27
N ALA A 98 -11.91 4.86 12.65
CA ALA A 98 -11.24 3.75 13.32
C ALA A 98 -9.74 4.02 13.52
N VAL A 99 -9.21 3.58 14.66
CA VAL A 99 -7.77 3.62 14.95
C VAL A 99 -7.00 2.75 13.95
N ALA A 100 -7.49 1.55 13.71
CA ALA A 100 -6.98 0.67 12.65
C ALA A 100 -7.65 1.02 11.33
N SER A 101 -6.93 1.71 10.46
CA SER A 101 -7.44 2.10 9.14
C SER A 101 -7.81 0.86 8.31
N THR A 102 -9.01 0.83 7.79
CA THR A 102 -9.53 -0.27 6.95
C THR A 102 -9.93 0.23 5.57
N LYS A 103 -10.95 1.10 5.48
CA LYS A 103 -11.43 1.62 4.19
C LYS A 103 -10.38 2.48 3.48
N ALA A 104 -9.64 3.30 4.20
CA ALA A 104 -8.60 4.12 3.60
C ALA A 104 -7.49 3.26 2.99
N TYR A 105 -7.11 2.16 3.63
CA TYR A 105 -6.19 1.17 3.10
C TYR A 105 -6.68 0.60 1.76
N MET A 106 -7.92 0.11 1.71
CA MET A 106 -8.50 -0.48 0.50
C MET A 106 -8.57 0.51 -0.66
N VAL A 107 -8.99 1.75 -0.37
CA VAL A 107 -9.08 2.79 -1.41
C VAL A 107 -7.69 3.23 -1.90
N GLN A 108 -6.69 3.32 -1.01
CA GLN A 108 -5.31 3.61 -1.43
C GLN A 108 -4.75 2.52 -2.33
N ILE A 109 -5.02 1.24 -2.03
CA ILE A 109 -4.64 0.13 -2.92
C ILE A 109 -5.34 0.27 -4.28
N ALA A 110 -6.65 0.51 -4.30
CA ALA A 110 -7.38 0.69 -5.55
C ALA A 110 -6.78 1.81 -6.41
N VAL A 111 -6.45 2.95 -5.80
CA VAL A 111 -5.76 4.06 -6.50
C VAL A 111 -4.39 3.63 -7.04
N MET A 112 -3.62 2.85 -6.28
CA MET A 112 -2.33 2.34 -6.76
C MET A 112 -2.49 1.36 -7.93
N TYR A 113 -3.54 0.55 -7.95
CA TYR A 113 -3.85 -0.33 -9.08
C TYR A 113 -4.23 0.50 -10.33
N LEU A 114 -5.13 1.48 -10.18
CA LEU A 114 -5.49 2.37 -11.28
C LEU A 114 -4.26 3.11 -11.83
N PHE A 115 -3.41 3.64 -10.96
CA PHE A 115 -2.15 4.26 -11.36
C PHE A 115 -1.24 3.29 -12.14
N ALA A 116 -1.13 2.03 -11.68
CA ALA A 116 -0.34 1.01 -12.36
C ALA A 116 -0.90 0.66 -13.76
N PHE A 117 -2.24 0.61 -13.91
CA PHE A 117 -2.89 0.35 -15.20
C PHE A 117 -2.62 1.49 -16.19
N GLU A 118 -2.83 2.73 -15.76
CA GLU A 118 -2.55 3.91 -16.59
C GLU A 118 -1.06 4.03 -16.95
N LEU A 119 -0.18 3.77 -16.00
CA LEU A 119 1.25 3.77 -16.28
C LEU A 119 1.64 2.68 -17.29
N ALA A 120 1.08 1.46 -17.14
CA ALA A 120 1.34 0.36 -18.07
C ALA A 120 0.83 0.67 -19.48
N LEU A 121 -0.33 1.33 -19.60
CA LEU A 121 -0.86 1.82 -20.87
C LEU A 121 0.06 2.91 -21.47
N ALA A 122 0.45 3.89 -20.67
CA ALA A 122 1.28 5.00 -21.11
C ALA A 122 2.67 4.55 -21.60
N VAL A 123 3.26 3.52 -20.98
CA VAL A 123 4.54 2.95 -21.42
C VAL A 123 4.38 1.84 -22.46
N GLY A 124 3.19 1.61 -22.98
CA GLY A 124 2.89 0.64 -24.07
C GLY A 124 3.09 -0.82 -23.69
N LYS A 125 2.91 -1.18 -22.39
CA LYS A 125 3.00 -2.57 -21.91
C LYS A 125 1.66 -3.31 -21.98
N ILE A 126 0.56 -2.58 -21.96
CA ILE A 126 -0.79 -3.07 -22.21
C ILE A 126 -1.46 -2.14 -23.22
N ASP A 127 -2.51 -2.61 -23.88
CA ASP A 127 -3.36 -1.81 -24.76
C ASP A 127 -4.59 -1.28 -24.00
N GLU A 128 -5.38 -0.43 -24.66
CA GLU A 128 -6.62 0.13 -24.08
C GLU A 128 -7.64 -0.96 -23.70
N THR A 129 -7.71 -2.04 -24.46
CA THR A 129 -8.66 -3.13 -24.23
C THR A 129 -8.34 -3.82 -22.93
N GLU A 130 -7.06 -4.15 -22.73
CA GLU A 130 -6.59 -4.77 -21.50
C GLU A 130 -6.70 -3.79 -20.31
N CYS A 131 -6.38 -2.52 -20.49
CA CYS A 131 -6.56 -1.51 -19.45
C CYS A 131 -8.03 -1.44 -18.98
N ARG A 132 -8.98 -1.34 -19.90
CA ARG A 132 -10.43 -1.35 -19.58
C ARG A 132 -10.86 -2.63 -18.86
N ARG A 133 -10.35 -3.78 -19.30
CA ARG A 133 -10.62 -5.08 -18.66
C ARG A 133 -10.14 -5.07 -17.20
N LEU A 134 -8.93 -4.58 -16.94
CA LEU A 134 -8.37 -4.49 -15.59
C LEU A 134 -9.16 -3.54 -14.69
N VAL A 135 -9.58 -2.39 -15.23
CA VAL A 135 -10.45 -1.44 -14.50
C VAL A 135 -11.78 -2.10 -14.15
N GLN A 136 -12.40 -2.82 -15.09
CA GLN A 136 -13.67 -3.53 -14.82
C GLN A 136 -13.48 -4.58 -13.72
N LEU A 137 -12.42 -5.38 -13.76
CA LEU A 137 -12.12 -6.35 -12.69
C LEU A 137 -11.95 -5.68 -11.32
N LEU A 138 -11.34 -4.50 -11.29
CA LEU A 138 -11.22 -3.74 -10.03
C LEU A 138 -12.58 -3.27 -9.53
N GLN A 139 -13.48 -2.84 -10.41
CA GLN A 139 -14.85 -2.47 -10.06
C GLN A 139 -15.64 -3.67 -9.52
N ASP A 140 -15.55 -4.83 -10.18
CA ASP A 140 -16.23 -6.06 -9.80
C ASP A 140 -15.76 -6.60 -8.43
N THR A 141 -14.59 -6.14 -7.95
CA THR A 141 -14.09 -6.50 -6.62
C THR A 141 -15.04 -6.09 -5.50
N SER A 142 -15.82 -5.02 -5.68
CA SER A 142 -16.84 -4.58 -4.71
C SER A 142 -17.87 -5.67 -4.43
N ASP A 143 -18.38 -6.30 -5.47
CA ASP A 143 -19.38 -7.38 -5.34
C ASP A 143 -18.76 -8.63 -4.72
N THR A 144 -17.51 -8.94 -5.09
CA THR A 144 -16.74 -10.03 -4.48
C THR A 144 -16.56 -9.82 -2.98
N ILE A 145 -16.21 -8.61 -2.54
CA ILE A 145 -16.06 -8.27 -1.12
C ILE A 145 -17.40 -8.43 -0.40
N THR A 146 -18.49 -7.98 -1.00
CA THR A 146 -19.84 -8.13 -0.42
C THR A 146 -20.16 -9.60 -0.18
N GLY A 147 -19.92 -10.47 -1.18
CA GLY A 147 -20.12 -11.91 -1.04
C GLY A 147 -19.25 -12.55 0.05
N ILE A 148 -17.99 -12.12 0.20
CA ILE A 148 -17.10 -12.60 1.27
C ILE A 148 -17.65 -12.22 2.66
N LEU A 149 -18.19 -10.99 2.81
CA LEU A 149 -18.74 -10.51 4.08
C LEU A 149 -20.01 -11.25 4.50
N GLU A 150 -20.73 -11.87 3.57
CA GLU A 150 -21.87 -12.74 3.86
C GLU A 150 -21.46 -14.03 4.60
N HIS A 151 -20.16 -14.42 4.52
CA HIS A 151 -19.61 -15.61 5.17
C HIS A 151 -18.72 -15.29 6.38
N LYS A 152 -18.99 -14.18 7.06
CA LYS A 152 -18.20 -13.71 8.22
C LYS A 152 -18.15 -14.70 9.39
N GLU A 153 -19.14 -15.59 9.51
CA GLU A 153 -19.22 -16.58 10.60
C GLU A 153 -18.03 -17.52 10.59
N GLN A 154 -17.49 -17.88 9.41
CA GLN A 154 -16.28 -18.69 9.31
C GLN A 154 -15.07 -17.96 9.88
N ALA A 155 -14.91 -16.68 9.57
CA ALA A 155 -13.84 -15.85 10.11
C ALA A 155 -13.97 -15.68 11.64
N GLN A 156 -15.20 -15.50 12.15
CA GLN A 156 -15.50 -15.42 13.57
C GLN A 156 -15.15 -16.74 14.29
N TYR A 157 -15.48 -17.88 13.71
CA TYR A 157 -15.14 -19.19 14.25
C TYR A 157 -13.62 -19.37 14.38
N ILE A 158 -12.86 -19.05 13.32
CA ILE A 158 -11.40 -19.10 13.34
C ILE A 158 -10.86 -18.14 14.39
N ALA A 159 -11.32 -16.90 14.43
CA ALA A 159 -10.89 -15.91 15.41
C ALA A 159 -11.15 -16.37 16.86
N SER A 160 -12.30 -17.00 17.14
CA SER A 160 -12.64 -17.52 18.46
C SER A 160 -11.68 -18.61 18.93
N SER A 161 -11.15 -19.43 18.02
CA SER A 161 -10.16 -20.46 18.36
C SER A 161 -8.76 -19.88 18.66
N LEU A 162 -8.52 -18.62 18.31
CA LEU A 162 -7.25 -17.94 18.47
C LEU A 162 -7.20 -16.95 19.66
N ILE A 163 -8.30 -16.81 20.41
CA ILE A 163 -8.41 -15.84 21.53
C ILE A 163 -7.30 -16.01 22.57
N THR A 164 -6.85 -17.25 22.80
CA THR A 164 -5.81 -17.58 23.78
C THR A 164 -4.42 -17.74 23.16
N ALA A 165 -4.26 -17.39 21.90
CA ALA A 165 -2.97 -17.49 21.23
C ALA A 165 -2.04 -16.36 21.67
N ASP A 166 -0.84 -16.70 22.12
CA ASP A 166 0.20 -15.71 22.50
C ASP A 166 0.85 -15.07 21.29
N SER A 167 0.90 -15.77 20.16
CA SER A 167 1.52 -15.29 18.92
C SER A 167 0.90 -15.92 17.68
N LEU A 168 0.95 -15.19 16.57
CA LEU A 168 0.45 -15.62 15.27
C LEU A 168 1.49 -15.34 14.17
N LEU A 169 1.64 -16.29 13.26
CA LEU A 169 2.48 -16.13 12.08
C LEU A 169 1.60 -16.01 10.82
N TYR A 170 1.81 -14.94 10.08
CA TYR A 170 1.25 -14.76 8.75
C TYR A 170 2.28 -15.19 7.71
N ILE A 171 1.87 -16.02 6.77
CA ILE A 171 2.78 -16.60 5.78
C ILE A 171 2.26 -16.25 4.39
N GLY A 172 3.14 -15.73 3.53
CA GLY A 172 2.76 -15.37 2.18
C GLY A 172 3.96 -15.29 1.23
N ARG A 173 3.69 -15.13 -0.06
CA ARG A 173 4.70 -14.91 -1.10
C ARG A 173 4.24 -13.83 -2.06
N GLY A 174 5.14 -12.92 -2.47
CA GLY A 174 4.80 -11.85 -3.41
C GLY A 174 3.70 -10.94 -2.84
N LEU A 175 2.58 -10.80 -3.54
CA LEU A 175 1.45 -9.99 -3.09
C LEU A 175 0.83 -10.52 -1.79
N ASP A 176 0.77 -11.84 -1.60
CA ASP A 176 0.22 -12.45 -0.39
C ASP A 176 1.12 -12.15 0.82
N TYR A 177 2.45 -12.07 0.62
CA TYR A 177 3.36 -11.63 1.69
C TYR A 177 3.09 -10.18 2.08
N ALA A 178 2.90 -9.28 1.10
CA ALA A 178 2.54 -7.91 1.39
C ALA A 178 1.20 -7.81 2.13
N LEU A 179 0.18 -8.61 1.75
CA LEU A 179 -1.09 -8.70 2.46
C LEU A 179 -0.92 -9.26 3.88
N SER A 180 -0.08 -10.29 4.05
CA SER A 180 0.25 -10.89 5.35
C SER A 180 0.87 -9.89 6.31
N MET A 181 1.71 -8.98 5.82
CA MET A 181 2.28 -7.90 6.63
C MET A 181 1.20 -6.96 7.15
N GLU A 182 0.22 -6.59 6.32
CA GLU A 182 -0.91 -5.75 6.75
C GLU A 182 -1.79 -6.47 7.76
N GLY A 183 -2.11 -7.75 7.52
CA GLY A 183 -2.86 -8.57 8.47
C GLY A 183 -2.18 -8.65 9.85
N SER A 184 -0.87 -8.91 9.86
CA SER A 184 -0.06 -8.90 11.09
C SER A 184 -0.10 -7.54 11.79
N LEU A 185 -0.01 -6.45 11.02
CA LEU A 185 -0.10 -5.10 11.56
C LEU A 185 -1.45 -4.84 12.19
N LYS A 186 -2.56 -5.14 11.48
CA LYS A 186 -3.93 -4.95 11.99
C LYS A 186 -4.18 -5.76 13.25
N LEU A 187 -3.69 -7.01 13.30
CA LEU A 187 -3.80 -7.82 14.50
C LEU A 187 -3.11 -7.17 15.69
N LYS A 188 -1.87 -6.69 15.53
CA LYS A 188 -1.14 -5.99 16.60
C LYS A 188 -1.85 -4.71 17.07
N GLU A 189 -2.38 -3.93 16.15
CA GLU A 189 -3.09 -2.68 16.45
C GLU A 189 -4.40 -2.90 17.24
N ILE A 190 -5.11 -4.00 16.96
CA ILE A 190 -6.45 -4.24 17.50
C ILE A 190 -6.40 -5.11 18.76
N SER A 191 -5.61 -6.19 18.74
CA SER A 191 -5.63 -7.24 19.77
C SER A 191 -4.42 -7.24 20.70
N TYR A 192 -3.34 -6.53 20.32
CA TYR A 192 -2.03 -6.58 21.00
C TYR A 192 -1.36 -7.97 20.99
N ILE A 193 -1.93 -8.95 20.29
CA ILE A 193 -1.30 -10.27 20.10
C ILE A 193 -0.02 -10.08 19.27
N HIS A 194 1.07 -10.68 19.74
CA HIS A 194 2.31 -10.69 18.96
C HIS A 194 2.09 -11.38 17.61
N SER A 195 2.49 -10.75 16.52
CA SER A 195 2.40 -11.37 15.21
C SER A 195 3.52 -10.94 14.30
N GLU A 196 3.96 -11.86 13.46
CA GLU A 196 4.96 -11.61 12.43
C GLU A 196 4.48 -12.09 11.07
N SER A 197 5.00 -11.47 10.03
CA SER A 197 4.76 -11.91 8.66
C SER A 197 6.05 -12.49 8.09
N LEU A 198 5.98 -13.72 7.63
CA LEU A 198 7.10 -14.43 7.06
C LEU A 198 6.89 -14.67 5.57
N SER A 199 7.91 -14.38 4.78
CA SER A 199 7.92 -14.78 3.38
C SER A 199 8.23 -16.28 3.28
N LEU A 200 7.45 -16.99 2.47
CA LEU A 200 7.69 -18.42 2.20
C LEU A 200 9.10 -18.71 1.68
N ILE A 201 9.77 -17.73 1.06
CA ILE A 201 11.16 -17.86 0.60
C ILE A 201 12.10 -18.10 1.79
N HIS A 202 11.83 -17.47 2.94
CA HIS A 202 12.65 -17.66 4.14
C HIS A 202 12.37 -18.96 4.89
N ILE A 203 11.19 -19.58 4.66
CA ILE A 203 10.80 -20.84 5.30
C ILE A 203 11.23 -22.05 4.46
N SER A 204 11.14 -21.95 3.14
CA SER A 204 11.43 -23.05 2.20
C SER A 204 12.91 -23.24 1.89
N GLU A 205 13.75 -22.26 2.22
CA GLU A 205 15.21 -22.34 2.13
C GLU A 205 15.82 -22.17 3.52
N PRO A 206 15.75 -23.21 4.40
CA PRO A 206 16.59 -23.19 5.57
C PRO A 206 18.03 -23.10 5.07
N THR A 207 18.80 -22.17 5.62
CA THR A 207 20.23 -22.03 5.35
C THR A 207 20.87 -23.42 5.35
N ARG A 208 21.24 -23.91 4.17
CA ARG A 208 22.07 -25.10 4.08
C ARG A 208 23.41 -24.73 4.69
N PRO A 209 23.89 -25.52 5.68
CA PRO A 209 25.23 -25.32 6.22
C PRO A 209 26.29 -25.51 5.14
#